data_155cbd4a9fc07b815f59e407930eb9aa
#
_entry.id   155cbd4a9fc07b815f59e407930eb9aa
#
_cell.length_a   1.000
_cell.length_b   1.000
_cell.length_c   1.000
_cell.angle_alpha   90.00
_cell.angle_beta   90.00
_cell.angle_gamma   90.00
#
_symmetry.space_group_name_H-M   'P 1'
#
loop_
_entity.id
_entity.type
_entity.pdbx_description
1 polymer ?
#
loop_
_entity_poly.entity_id
_entity_poly.type
_entity_poly.pdbx_seq_one_letter_code
_entity_poly.pdbx_strand_id
1 'polypeptide(L)'
;MANTPFFLLQGDYMTVKCRYCGKEIDKESAIKVGQRTYYCSDECREMADHKKNNKANFKSEKGSARRELTDLIQQYYRDNGYRDDEINWNLIGSQIKNLTENYEYKYTGIKYCLWYMIEVKEKKLIDDSYGGSILNLVPYEYKNAEIYWRQQQELKKAFREFQGHNKRKIVKPHTPRKHYPSVDF
;
A
#
# COMPACT_ATOMS: atom_id res chain seq x y z
N MET A 1 42.53 69.61 -0.06
CA MET A 1 41.82 68.53 0.64
C MET A 1 41.11 67.72 -0.39
N ALA A 2 41.64 66.54 -0.74
CA ALA A 2 41.12 65.70 -1.79
C ALA A 2 40.17 64.65 -1.20
N ASN A 3 38.89 64.69 -1.53
CA ASN A 3 37.88 63.70 -1.20
C ASN A 3 38.08 62.50 -2.17
N THR A 4 38.59 61.39 -1.66
CA THR A 4 38.60 60.12 -2.35
C THR A 4 37.21 59.46 -2.20
N PRO A 5 36.51 59.13 -3.31
CA PRO A 5 35.26 58.38 -3.22
C PRO A 5 35.58 56.93 -2.83
N PHE A 6 34.97 56.47 -1.72
CA PHE A 6 34.97 55.13 -1.25
C PHE A 6 34.07 54.29 -2.19
N PHE A 7 34.67 53.63 -3.16
CA PHE A 7 33.97 52.68 -4.04
C PHE A 7 33.69 51.40 -3.18
N LEU A 8 32.46 51.28 -2.72
CA LEU A 8 31.91 50.04 -2.18
C LEU A 8 31.87 49.03 -3.34
N LEU A 9 32.78 48.09 -3.34
CA LEU A 9 32.70 46.86 -4.16
C LEU A 9 31.43 46.12 -3.77
N GLN A 10 30.34 46.30 -4.53
CA GLN A 10 29.20 45.39 -4.51
C GLN A 10 29.66 44.08 -5.10
N GLY A 11 30.07 43.15 -4.21
CA GLY A 11 30.29 41.78 -4.61
C GLY A 11 28.98 41.20 -5.11
N ASP A 12 28.96 40.70 -6.34
CA ASP A 12 27.83 39.94 -6.90
C ASP A 12 27.56 38.69 -6.05
N TYR A 13 26.72 38.83 -5.07
CA TYR A 13 26.24 37.68 -4.27
C TYR A 13 25.35 36.82 -5.16
N MET A 14 25.91 35.69 -5.62
CA MET A 14 25.13 34.71 -6.37
C MET A 14 24.13 34.01 -5.43
N THR A 15 22.87 34.38 -5.54
CA THR A 15 21.78 33.74 -4.78
C THR A 15 21.23 32.53 -5.53
N VAL A 16 20.84 31.50 -4.78
CA VAL A 16 20.20 30.26 -5.26
C VAL A 16 18.95 30.00 -4.45
N LYS A 17 18.00 29.24 -5.00
CA LYS A 17 16.76 28.88 -4.30
C LYS A 17 16.87 27.50 -3.65
N CYS A 18 16.45 27.42 -2.40
CA CYS A 18 16.32 26.12 -1.72
C CYS A 18 15.29 25.23 -2.45
N ARG A 19 15.69 24.04 -2.80
CA ARG A 19 14.85 23.09 -3.55
C ARG A 19 13.58 22.67 -2.80
N TYR A 20 13.60 22.70 -1.46
CA TYR A 20 12.47 22.29 -0.64
C TYR A 20 11.53 23.43 -0.30
N CYS A 21 12.01 24.52 0.33
CA CYS A 21 11.18 25.60 0.82
C CYS A 21 11.11 26.83 -0.11
N GLY A 22 11.92 26.88 -1.17
CA GLY A 22 11.94 27.99 -2.14
C GLY A 22 12.66 29.26 -1.67
N LYS A 23 13.18 29.29 -0.43
CA LYS A 23 13.89 30.46 0.13
C LYS A 23 15.15 30.76 -0.68
N GLU A 24 15.38 32.04 -0.96
CA GLU A 24 16.64 32.50 -1.55
C GLU A 24 17.75 32.50 -0.51
N ILE A 25 18.87 31.95 -0.87
CA ILE A 25 20.06 31.73 -0.01
C ILE A 25 21.32 32.10 -0.79
N ASP A 26 22.33 32.53 -0.09
CA ASP A 26 23.63 32.73 -0.66
C ASP A 26 24.22 31.38 -1.07
N LYS A 27 24.73 31.29 -2.29
CA LYS A 27 25.29 30.08 -2.86
C LYS A 27 26.47 29.53 -2.06
N GLU A 28 27.21 30.37 -1.38
CA GLU A 28 28.37 29.98 -0.56
C GLU A 28 27.91 29.34 0.78
N SER A 29 26.80 29.80 1.33
CA SER A 29 26.21 29.27 2.56
C SER A 29 25.23 28.12 2.31
N ALA A 30 24.87 27.85 1.05
CA ALA A 30 23.92 26.82 0.67
C ALA A 30 24.52 25.40 0.70
N ILE A 31 23.76 24.46 1.24
CA ILE A 31 24.13 23.03 1.16
C ILE A 31 23.90 22.52 -0.26
N LYS A 32 24.99 22.24 -0.97
CA LYS A 32 24.95 21.74 -2.33
C LYS A 32 24.89 20.23 -2.39
N VAL A 33 23.86 19.68 -3.08
CA VAL A 33 23.71 18.25 -3.33
C VAL A 33 23.67 18.01 -4.84
N GLY A 34 24.71 17.36 -5.37
CA GLY A 34 24.87 17.15 -6.81
C GLY A 34 25.22 18.42 -7.58
N GLN A 35 24.89 18.46 -8.89
CA GLN A 35 25.36 19.54 -9.76
C GLN A 35 24.59 20.87 -9.65
N ARG A 36 23.26 20.80 -9.40
CA ARG A 36 22.35 21.97 -9.49
C ARG A 36 21.32 22.05 -8.37
N THR A 37 21.50 21.35 -7.26
CA THR A 37 20.51 21.30 -6.17
C THR A 37 21.10 21.92 -4.91
N TYR A 38 20.39 22.89 -4.34
CA TYR A 38 20.81 23.63 -3.16
C TYR A 38 19.71 23.60 -2.10
N TYR A 39 20.09 23.52 -0.81
CA TYR A 39 19.21 23.54 0.36
C TYR A 39 19.71 24.59 1.35
N CYS A 40 18.77 25.23 2.07
CA CYS A 40 19.11 26.23 3.08
C CYS A 40 19.58 25.62 4.41
N SER A 41 19.25 24.36 4.68
CA SER A 41 19.65 23.62 5.86
C SER A 41 19.58 22.11 5.63
N ASP A 42 20.22 21.33 6.52
CA ASP A 42 20.12 19.86 6.50
C ASP A 42 18.68 19.39 6.70
N GLU A 43 17.90 20.07 7.53
CA GLU A 43 16.47 19.77 7.72
C GLU A 43 15.71 19.85 6.40
N CYS A 44 15.92 20.90 5.61
CA CYS A 44 15.28 21.03 4.29
C CYS A 44 15.72 19.94 3.32
N ARG A 45 16.95 19.46 3.41
CA ARG A 45 17.45 18.33 2.63
C ARG A 45 16.76 17.04 3.04
N GLU A 46 16.71 16.74 4.34
CA GLU A 46 16.05 15.54 4.89
C GLU A 46 14.56 15.51 4.54
N MET A 47 13.88 16.63 4.72
CA MET A 47 12.46 16.74 4.36
C MET A 47 12.20 16.54 2.86
N ALA A 48 13.12 16.98 2.00
CA ALA A 48 13.04 16.74 0.56
C ALA A 48 13.25 15.25 0.23
N ASP A 49 14.19 14.58 0.88
CA ASP A 49 14.46 13.15 0.72
C ASP A 49 13.30 12.30 1.27
N HIS A 50 12.73 12.64 2.42
CA HIS A 50 11.52 11.99 2.94
C HIS A 50 10.35 12.11 1.97
N LYS A 51 10.12 13.30 1.38
CA LYS A 51 9.07 13.51 0.39
C LYS A 51 9.28 12.69 -0.87
N LYS A 52 10.52 12.56 -1.32
CA LYS A 52 10.90 11.75 -2.49
C LYS A 52 10.70 10.26 -2.21
N ASN A 53 11.14 9.77 -1.06
CA ASN A 53 11.02 8.38 -0.65
C ASN A 53 9.54 7.98 -0.46
N ASN A 54 8.73 8.81 0.20
CA ASN A 54 7.30 8.57 0.34
C ASN A 54 6.58 8.51 -1.01
N LYS A 55 6.94 9.38 -1.96
CA LYS A 55 6.39 9.35 -3.32
C LYS A 55 6.81 8.09 -4.09
N ALA A 56 8.06 7.65 -3.93
CA ALA A 56 8.56 6.43 -4.55
C ALA A 56 7.87 5.19 -3.96
N ASN A 57 7.72 5.10 -2.64
CA ASN A 57 7.02 4.02 -1.96
C ASN A 57 5.55 3.94 -2.38
N PHE A 58 4.83 5.06 -2.38
CA PHE A 58 3.44 5.12 -2.84
C PHE A 58 3.29 4.67 -4.30
N LYS A 59 4.22 5.07 -5.18
CA LYS A 59 4.22 4.64 -6.59
C LYS A 59 4.48 3.14 -6.72
N SER A 60 5.37 2.57 -5.91
CA SER A 60 5.68 1.14 -5.91
C SER A 60 4.50 0.32 -5.39
N GLU A 61 3.85 0.74 -4.31
CA GLU A 61 2.65 0.08 -3.76
C GLU A 61 1.48 0.08 -4.76
N LYS A 62 1.22 1.22 -5.41
CA LYS A 62 0.20 1.31 -6.45
C LYS A 62 0.51 0.39 -7.64
N GLY A 63 1.78 0.31 -8.04
CA GLY A 63 2.25 -0.58 -9.11
C GLY A 63 2.09 -2.05 -8.74
N SER A 64 2.42 -2.42 -7.50
CA SER A 64 2.24 -3.79 -6.98
C SER A 64 0.77 -4.18 -6.95
N ALA A 65 -0.11 -3.34 -6.38
CA ALA A 65 -1.53 -3.59 -6.29
C ALA A 65 -2.20 -3.75 -7.67
N ARG A 66 -1.78 -2.95 -8.65
CA ARG A 66 -2.25 -3.11 -10.04
C ARG A 66 -1.81 -4.45 -10.63
N ARG A 67 -0.55 -4.85 -10.43
CA ARG A 67 -0.04 -6.14 -10.91
C ARG A 67 -0.81 -7.30 -10.27
N GLU A 68 -0.98 -7.29 -8.96
CA GLU A 68 -1.74 -8.32 -8.25
C GLU A 68 -3.18 -8.46 -8.75
N LEU A 69 -3.83 -7.36 -9.13
CA LEU A 69 -5.17 -7.40 -9.74
C LEU A 69 -5.13 -8.03 -11.13
N THR A 70 -4.15 -7.66 -11.98
CA THR A 70 -4.03 -8.25 -13.32
C THR A 70 -3.67 -9.73 -13.28
N ASP A 71 -2.77 -10.11 -12.36
CA ASP A 71 -2.38 -11.51 -12.16
C ASP A 71 -3.59 -12.36 -11.71
N LEU A 72 -4.42 -11.83 -10.79
CA LEU A 72 -5.65 -12.50 -10.36
C LEU A 72 -6.63 -12.69 -11.52
N ILE A 73 -6.86 -11.66 -12.34
CA ILE A 73 -7.73 -11.74 -13.52
C ILE A 73 -7.20 -12.81 -14.47
N GLN A 74 -5.91 -12.78 -14.79
CA GLN A 74 -5.28 -13.75 -15.66
C GLN A 74 -5.45 -15.18 -15.13
N GLN A 75 -5.25 -15.38 -13.82
CA GLN A 75 -5.44 -16.68 -13.18
C GLN A 75 -6.88 -17.18 -13.36
N TYR A 76 -7.88 -16.32 -13.10
CA TYR A 76 -9.28 -16.72 -13.29
C TYR A 76 -9.63 -17.07 -14.74
N TYR A 77 -9.06 -16.38 -15.74
CA TYR A 77 -9.25 -16.76 -17.14
C TYR A 77 -8.66 -18.15 -17.42
N ARG A 78 -7.45 -18.43 -16.94
CA ARG A 78 -6.81 -19.74 -17.09
C ARG A 78 -7.59 -20.86 -16.41
N ASP A 79 -8.08 -20.63 -15.19
CA ASP A 79 -8.87 -21.60 -14.42
C ASP A 79 -10.22 -21.92 -15.10
N ASN A 80 -10.73 -21.00 -15.91
CA ASN A 80 -11.91 -21.22 -16.74
C ASN A 80 -11.60 -21.73 -18.18
N GLY A 81 -10.35 -22.13 -18.43
CA GLY A 81 -9.94 -22.76 -19.69
C GLY A 81 -9.60 -21.81 -20.82
N TYR A 82 -9.54 -20.50 -20.58
CA TYR A 82 -9.12 -19.51 -21.57
C TYR A 82 -7.61 -19.44 -21.68
N ARG A 83 -7.09 -19.25 -22.89
CA ARG A 83 -5.68 -18.98 -23.13
C ARG A 83 -5.37 -17.48 -22.95
N ASP A 84 -4.13 -17.14 -22.70
CA ASP A 84 -3.69 -15.75 -22.45
C ASP A 84 -3.94 -14.83 -23.66
N ASP A 85 -3.91 -15.36 -24.89
CA ASP A 85 -4.17 -14.64 -26.12
C ASP A 85 -5.69 -14.37 -26.38
N GLU A 86 -6.56 -15.07 -25.66
CA GLU A 86 -8.01 -14.87 -25.70
C GLU A 86 -8.49 -13.79 -24.74
N ILE A 87 -7.61 -13.34 -23.82
CA ILE A 87 -7.94 -12.29 -22.86
C ILE A 87 -7.94 -10.92 -23.54
N ASN A 88 -9.07 -10.24 -23.55
CA ASN A 88 -9.16 -8.88 -24.08
C ASN A 88 -8.62 -7.85 -23.06
N TRP A 89 -7.30 -7.73 -22.98
CA TRP A 89 -6.62 -6.81 -22.07
C TRP A 89 -6.95 -5.33 -22.31
N ASN A 90 -7.32 -4.94 -23.53
CA ASN A 90 -7.73 -3.57 -23.83
C ASN A 90 -9.07 -3.24 -23.15
N LEU A 91 -10.03 -4.16 -23.24
CA LEU A 91 -11.33 -4.02 -22.57
C LEU A 91 -11.14 -3.99 -21.04
N ILE A 92 -10.43 -4.98 -20.50
CA ILE A 92 -10.13 -5.07 -19.05
C ILE A 92 -9.43 -3.82 -18.56
N GLY A 93 -8.41 -3.35 -19.28
CA GLY A 93 -7.67 -2.14 -18.94
C GLY A 93 -8.53 -0.89 -18.92
N SER A 94 -9.47 -0.74 -19.89
CA SER A 94 -10.40 0.38 -19.93
C SER A 94 -11.41 0.33 -18.79
N GLN A 95 -11.92 -0.85 -18.45
CA GLN A 95 -12.83 -1.04 -17.31
C GLN A 95 -12.14 -0.74 -15.97
N ILE A 96 -10.92 -1.25 -15.74
CA ILE A 96 -10.15 -0.95 -14.54
C ILE A 96 -9.87 0.55 -14.44
N LYS A 97 -9.54 1.20 -15.56
CA LYS A 97 -9.33 2.65 -15.59
C LYS A 97 -10.61 3.40 -15.19
N ASN A 98 -11.76 3.02 -15.76
CA ASN A 98 -13.06 3.58 -15.40
C ASN A 98 -13.36 3.42 -13.90
N LEU A 99 -13.13 2.24 -13.32
CA LEU A 99 -13.34 1.96 -11.89
C LEU A 99 -12.42 2.80 -11.00
N THR A 100 -11.19 3.06 -11.43
CA THR A 100 -10.23 3.84 -10.63
C THR A 100 -10.37 5.35 -10.79
N GLU A 101 -10.82 5.85 -11.96
CA GLU A 101 -10.93 7.28 -12.24
C GLU A 101 -12.33 7.84 -11.92
N ASN A 102 -13.39 7.12 -12.27
CA ASN A 102 -14.76 7.61 -12.09
C ASN A 102 -15.39 7.17 -10.75
N TYR A 103 -15.02 5.99 -10.26
CA TYR A 103 -15.52 5.47 -8.96
C TYR A 103 -14.50 5.60 -7.83
N GLU A 104 -13.28 6.05 -8.12
CA GLU A 104 -12.18 6.23 -7.15
C GLU A 104 -11.82 4.94 -6.38
N TYR A 105 -12.14 3.77 -6.96
CA TYR A 105 -11.83 2.49 -6.31
C TYR A 105 -10.34 2.19 -6.36
N LYS A 106 -9.80 1.69 -5.25
CA LYS A 106 -8.41 1.22 -5.18
C LYS A 106 -8.26 -0.13 -5.87
N TYR A 107 -7.11 -0.38 -6.51
CA TYR A 107 -6.82 -1.68 -7.14
C TYR A 107 -7.02 -2.87 -6.20
N THR A 108 -6.60 -2.72 -4.94
CA THR A 108 -6.81 -3.74 -3.89
C THR A 108 -8.29 -4.00 -3.61
N GLY A 109 -9.10 -2.94 -3.57
CA GLY A 109 -10.55 -3.06 -3.38
C GLY A 109 -11.23 -3.76 -4.55
N ILE A 110 -10.85 -3.42 -5.79
CA ILE A 110 -11.34 -4.11 -7.00
C ILE A 110 -10.96 -5.60 -6.96
N LYS A 111 -9.69 -5.92 -6.59
CA LYS A 111 -9.21 -7.30 -6.42
C LYS A 111 -10.08 -8.10 -5.44
N TYR A 112 -10.34 -7.54 -4.25
CA TYR A 112 -11.17 -8.19 -3.23
C TYR A 112 -12.63 -8.31 -3.65
N CYS A 113 -13.17 -7.34 -4.39
CA CYS A 113 -14.51 -7.41 -4.94
C CYS A 113 -14.65 -8.51 -5.98
N LEU A 114 -13.68 -8.65 -6.91
CA LEU A 114 -13.64 -9.74 -7.88
C LEU A 114 -13.60 -11.11 -7.18
N TRP A 115 -12.68 -11.27 -6.22
CA TRP A 115 -12.59 -12.50 -5.44
C TRP A 115 -13.93 -12.83 -4.77
N TYR A 116 -14.59 -11.85 -4.12
CA TYR A 116 -15.89 -12.02 -3.49
C TYR A 116 -16.96 -12.47 -4.50
N MET A 117 -17.00 -11.84 -5.66
CA MET A 117 -17.99 -12.19 -6.69
C MET A 117 -17.79 -13.61 -7.22
N ILE A 118 -16.55 -14.04 -7.42
CA ILE A 118 -16.24 -15.35 -7.98
C ILE A 118 -16.34 -16.44 -6.91
N GLU A 119 -15.67 -16.30 -5.78
CA GLU A 119 -15.54 -17.36 -4.77
C GLU A 119 -16.75 -17.44 -3.82
N VAL A 120 -17.42 -16.31 -3.57
CA VAL A 120 -18.53 -16.27 -2.59
C VAL A 120 -19.89 -16.23 -3.28
N LYS A 121 -19.99 -15.49 -4.39
CA LYS A 121 -21.24 -15.34 -5.16
C LYS A 121 -21.33 -16.28 -6.35
N GLU A 122 -20.27 -17.05 -6.64
CA GLU A 122 -20.18 -18.00 -7.75
C GLU A 122 -20.54 -17.37 -9.11
N LYS A 123 -20.21 -16.07 -9.27
CA LYS A 123 -20.43 -15.35 -10.54
C LYS A 123 -19.43 -15.81 -11.58
N LYS A 124 -19.91 -15.99 -12.81
CA LYS A 124 -19.04 -16.30 -13.94
C LYS A 124 -18.18 -15.09 -14.30
N LEU A 125 -16.98 -15.38 -14.78
CA LEU A 125 -16.05 -14.34 -15.24
C LEU A 125 -16.57 -13.58 -16.46
N ILE A 126 -17.21 -14.30 -17.38
CA ILE A 126 -17.81 -13.79 -18.60
C ILE A 126 -19.26 -14.26 -18.66
N ASP A 127 -20.20 -13.34 -18.83
CA ASP A 127 -21.61 -13.63 -18.98
C ASP A 127 -22.31 -12.44 -19.65
N ASP A 128 -23.16 -12.70 -20.63
CA ASP A 128 -23.88 -11.66 -21.37
C ASP A 128 -24.85 -10.86 -20.49
N SER A 129 -25.34 -11.44 -19.37
CA SER A 129 -26.27 -10.78 -18.46
C SER A 129 -25.69 -9.53 -17.80
N TYR A 130 -24.36 -9.39 -17.73
CA TYR A 130 -23.67 -8.20 -17.23
C TYR A 130 -22.70 -7.58 -18.25
N GLY A 131 -23.00 -7.73 -19.54
CA GLY A 131 -22.23 -7.13 -20.63
C GLY A 131 -20.87 -7.77 -20.87
N GLY A 132 -20.77 -9.09 -20.68
CA GLY A 132 -19.61 -9.89 -21.07
C GLY A 132 -18.41 -9.87 -20.11
N SER A 133 -18.43 -9.01 -19.08
CA SER A 133 -17.29 -8.93 -18.14
C SER A 133 -17.75 -8.71 -16.69
N ILE A 134 -17.27 -9.53 -15.78
CA ILE A 134 -17.54 -9.42 -14.34
C ILE A 134 -17.12 -8.06 -13.76
N LEU A 135 -16.17 -7.35 -14.37
CA LEU A 135 -15.75 -6.01 -13.95
C LEU A 135 -16.90 -4.99 -14.03
N ASN A 136 -17.90 -5.21 -14.88
CA ASN A 136 -19.09 -4.36 -14.96
C ASN A 136 -19.96 -4.45 -13.69
N LEU A 137 -19.86 -5.54 -12.94
CA LEU A 137 -20.60 -5.73 -11.67
C LEU A 137 -19.91 -5.08 -10.47
N VAL A 138 -18.63 -4.71 -10.58
CA VAL A 138 -17.87 -4.13 -9.45
C VAL A 138 -18.57 -2.94 -8.80
N PRO A 139 -19.13 -1.94 -9.52
CA PRO A 139 -19.79 -0.82 -8.88
C PRO A 139 -21.00 -1.23 -8.03
N TYR A 140 -21.68 -2.28 -8.39
CA TYR A 140 -22.87 -2.77 -7.69
C TYR A 140 -22.54 -3.66 -6.49
N GLU A 141 -21.42 -4.39 -6.55
CA GLU A 141 -21.03 -5.37 -5.53
C GLU A 141 -19.91 -4.88 -4.60
N TYR A 142 -19.28 -3.74 -4.90
CA TYR A 142 -18.12 -3.24 -4.14
C TYR A 142 -18.42 -3.06 -2.65
N LYS A 143 -19.58 -2.48 -2.32
CA LYS A 143 -20.00 -2.26 -0.95
C LYS A 143 -20.31 -3.58 -0.23
N ASN A 144 -20.93 -4.53 -0.91
CA ASN A 144 -21.23 -5.86 -0.37
C ASN A 144 -19.93 -6.62 -0.06
N ALA A 145 -18.96 -6.54 -0.96
CA ALA A 145 -17.63 -7.12 -0.77
C ALA A 145 -16.89 -6.47 0.42
N GLU A 146 -16.97 -5.15 0.57
CA GLU A 146 -16.38 -4.44 1.70
C GLU A 146 -16.96 -4.89 3.04
N ILE A 147 -18.29 -5.02 3.13
CA ILE A 147 -18.98 -5.50 4.32
C ILE A 147 -18.56 -6.93 4.65
N TYR A 148 -18.53 -7.81 3.64
CA TYR A 148 -18.09 -9.20 3.79
C TYR A 148 -16.66 -9.29 4.34
N TRP A 149 -15.71 -8.54 3.79
CA TRP A 149 -14.32 -8.56 4.23
C TRP A 149 -14.17 -8.01 5.66
N ARG A 150 -14.92 -6.98 6.03
CA ARG A 150 -14.94 -6.44 7.39
C ARG A 150 -15.40 -7.50 8.38
N GLN A 151 -16.51 -8.18 8.09
CA GLN A 151 -17.01 -9.28 8.92
C GLN A 151 -16.00 -10.42 9.05
N GLN A 152 -15.32 -10.79 7.95
CA GLN A 152 -14.27 -11.81 7.99
C GLN A 152 -13.08 -11.41 8.87
N GLN A 153 -12.71 -10.14 8.86
CA GLN A 153 -11.63 -9.63 9.73
C GLN A 153 -12.04 -9.66 11.21
N GLU A 154 -13.27 -9.26 11.51
CA GLU A 154 -13.82 -9.31 12.88
C GLU A 154 -13.88 -10.75 13.41
N LEU A 155 -14.36 -11.70 12.60
CA LEU A 155 -14.38 -13.12 12.95
C LEU A 155 -12.95 -13.65 13.20
N LYS A 156 -12.00 -13.33 12.35
CA LYS A 156 -10.59 -13.73 12.54
C LYS A 156 -10.01 -13.15 13.82
N LYS A 157 -10.35 -11.91 14.15
CA LYS A 157 -9.91 -11.27 15.39
C LYS A 157 -10.50 -11.97 16.61
N ALA A 158 -11.81 -12.16 16.64
CA ALA A 158 -12.51 -12.87 17.71
C ALA A 158 -11.97 -14.30 17.92
N PHE A 159 -11.70 -15.02 16.82
CA PHE A 159 -11.12 -16.36 16.89
C PHE A 159 -9.70 -16.37 17.49
N ARG A 160 -8.87 -15.40 17.15
CA ARG A 160 -7.51 -15.26 17.75
C ARG A 160 -7.59 -14.96 19.25
N GLU A 161 -8.51 -14.07 19.65
CA GLU A 161 -8.75 -13.74 21.05
C GLU A 161 -9.23 -14.98 21.83
N PHE A 162 -10.18 -15.74 21.25
CA PHE A 162 -10.65 -16.99 21.84
C PHE A 162 -9.53 -18.02 22.01
N GLN A 163 -8.67 -18.22 21.02
CA GLN A 163 -7.52 -19.12 21.13
C GLN A 163 -6.49 -18.63 22.16
N GLY A 164 -6.31 -17.31 22.27
CA GLY A 164 -5.43 -16.71 23.28
C GLY A 164 -5.89 -17.01 24.72
N HIS A 165 -7.20 -16.98 24.96
CA HIS A 165 -7.79 -17.27 26.28
C HIS A 165 -7.80 -18.76 26.62
N ASN A 166 -7.85 -19.65 25.62
CA ASN A 166 -7.92 -21.09 25.80
C ASN A 166 -6.56 -21.80 25.95
N LYS A 167 -5.47 -21.09 26.12
CA LYS A 167 -4.23 -21.69 26.65
C LYS A 167 -4.46 -22.05 28.11
N ARG A 168 -5.26 -23.10 28.36
CA ARG A 168 -5.39 -23.72 29.67
C ARG A 168 -3.98 -24.04 30.16
N LYS A 169 -3.57 -23.47 31.31
CA LYS A 169 -2.44 -23.96 32.05
C LYS A 169 -2.74 -25.44 32.28
N ILE A 170 -1.98 -26.31 31.65
CA ILE A 170 -2.00 -27.73 31.98
C ILE A 170 -1.41 -27.78 33.39
N VAL A 171 -2.29 -27.77 34.39
CA VAL A 171 -1.93 -28.05 35.77
C VAL A 171 -1.53 -29.51 35.76
N LYS A 172 -0.22 -29.78 35.82
CA LYS A 172 0.27 -31.16 35.97
C LYS A 172 -0.44 -31.75 37.19
N PRO A 173 -1.12 -32.88 37.04
CA PRO A 173 -1.79 -33.49 38.19
C PRO A 173 -0.75 -33.76 39.28
N HIS A 174 -1.04 -33.29 40.48
CA HIS A 174 -0.18 -33.56 41.64
C HIS A 174 -0.23 -35.04 41.87
N THR A 175 0.82 -35.78 41.49
CA THR A 175 0.98 -37.19 41.84
C THR A 175 1.11 -37.24 43.35
N PRO A 176 0.15 -37.87 44.08
CA PRO A 176 0.27 -38.00 45.52
C PRO A 176 1.51 -38.86 45.78
N ARG A 177 2.46 -38.36 46.60
CA ARG A 177 3.58 -39.14 47.08
C ARG A 177 3.00 -40.36 47.83
N LYS A 178 3.20 -41.59 47.33
CA LYS A 178 2.90 -42.81 48.05
C LYS A 178 3.80 -42.82 49.26
N HIS A 179 3.22 -42.60 50.43
CA HIS A 179 3.86 -42.82 51.72
C HIS A 179 3.87 -44.33 51.93
N TYR A 180 5.01 -44.98 51.78
CA TYR A 180 5.19 -46.33 52.15
C TYR A 180 5.48 -46.33 53.67
N PRO A 181 4.72 -47.04 54.54
CA PRO A 181 5.08 -47.19 55.91
C PRO A 181 6.41 -47.97 55.99
N SER A 182 7.34 -47.44 56.78
CA SER A 182 8.57 -48.16 57.18
C SER A 182 8.16 -49.38 57.99
N VAL A 183 8.49 -50.59 57.49
CA VAL A 183 8.33 -51.84 58.25
C VAL A 183 9.67 -52.03 58.98
N ASP A 184 9.69 -51.72 60.29
CA ASP A 184 10.78 -52.09 61.18
C ASP A 184 10.68 -53.60 61.46
N PHE A 185 11.81 -54.33 61.16
CA PHE A 185 12.02 -55.71 61.55
C PHE A 185 12.87 -55.73 62.80
#